data_ddf871d712d7a2b2f4e775c9a38c7fbc
#
_entry.id   ddf871d712d7a2b2f4e775c9a38c7fbc
#
_cell.length_a   1.000
_cell.length_b   1.000
_cell.length_c   1.000
_cell.angle_alpha   90.00
_cell.angle_beta   90.00
_cell.angle_gamma   90.00
#
_symmetry.space_group_name_H-M   'P 1'
#
loop_
_entity.id
_entity.type
_entity.pdbx_description
1 polymer ?
#
loop_
_entity_poly.entity_id
_entity_poly.type
_entity_poly.pdbx_seq_one_letter_code
_entity_poly.pdbx_strand_id
1 'polypeptide(L)'
;MSLKFRKLLTNVSFARQKSNQNPMYLLSKLNVQTALCTPFSALRRSSICGLILVCFLLAGNLPLLAQQKVPPVHHSRIGDSVTATNKELTIRMIGKRQRYGGDAATRDEYIHSPKSVHIHPNGKKFYVNSLEGGSTVVYEMGSFKRLKVVDHHLGAEHDHLWSQPSDFYPFTHYPKNNHFMGKPVESAFSHNGRYLWVPYYRRTYDINAQDPSAVAVIDTETDEIVRLMETGPLPKMIAASPDGRTIAISHWGNNTVGLIDISSPNPEDWHHKACLVVDYVLPLNYSTTVPVDRDNKSGYALRGTVFTPDSRYLLVGCMGGGGGIAVIDLKDNRYMGRVLGMMANVRHLIISGGYLYLSINAAGYVQRIPLDTFIAKAKELTGTTVRLSGWEQCKVGQGARTIEASPSGRYIFAACNIVSQLYVVSTATMQPIASITVDSYPVGLDVSEDGRYVFVTSQGRSGKGGNAVNIFEVEYATPEIPEKTAADTAQIVPAAADGATETAANGGKAQQDGESILSRFLSCFTASTEESDSGFPYLPVAIGAGVVILIAGVYVVKRRSCS
;
A
#
# COMPACT_ATOMS: atom_id res chain seq x y z
N MET A 1 -46.61 3.54 25.25
CA MET A 1 -45.69 2.50 24.77
C MET A 1 -45.66 1.38 25.82
N SER A 2 -46.21 0.18 25.51
CA SER A 2 -46.42 -0.86 26.50
C SER A 2 -45.09 -1.48 27.01
N LEU A 3 -45.10 -1.94 28.25
CA LEU A 3 -43.93 -2.58 28.91
C LEU A 3 -43.34 -3.75 28.09
N LYS A 4 -44.18 -4.41 27.28
CA LYS A 4 -43.80 -5.50 26.37
C LYS A 4 -42.90 -5.02 25.20
N PHE A 5 -43.11 -3.80 24.71
CA PHE A 5 -42.32 -3.24 23.62
C PHE A 5 -40.92 -2.79 24.09
N ARG A 6 -40.83 -2.29 25.33
CA ARG A 6 -39.52 -1.96 25.96
C ARG A 6 -38.68 -3.21 26.19
N LYS A 7 -39.27 -4.34 26.60
CA LYS A 7 -38.56 -5.62 26.76
C LYS A 7 -38.05 -6.17 25.42
N LEU A 8 -38.78 -5.94 24.33
CA LEU A 8 -38.37 -6.38 22.99
C LEU A 8 -37.15 -5.59 22.50
N LEU A 9 -37.14 -4.27 22.69
CA LEU A 9 -36.01 -3.41 22.31
C LEU A 9 -34.74 -3.65 23.15
N THR A 10 -34.89 -3.94 24.45
CA THR A 10 -33.75 -4.29 25.31
C THR A 10 -33.16 -5.66 24.94
N ASN A 11 -33.99 -6.64 24.57
CA ASN A 11 -33.50 -7.95 24.14
C ASN A 11 -32.79 -7.89 22.78
N VAL A 12 -33.19 -7.02 21.86
CA VAL A 12 -32.49 -6.81 20.58
C VAL A 12 -31.15 -6.10 20.79
N SER A 13 -31.07 -5.17 21.73
CA SER A 13 -29.82 -4.49 22.11
C SER A 13 -28.83 -5.46 22.77
N PHE A 14 -29.30 -6.37 23.62
CA PHE A 14 -28.44 -7.34 24.32
C PHE A 14 -27.95 -8.47 23.40
N ALA A 15 -28.75 -8.87 22.41
CA ALA A 15 -28.36 -9.84 21.39
C ALA A 15 -27.27 -9.30 20.44
N ARG A 16 -27.24 -7.97 20.22
CA ARG A 16 -26.24 -7.31 19.38
C ARG A 16 -24.83 -7.31 19.99
N GLN A 17 -24.74 -7.47 21.30
CA GLN A 17 -23.45 -7.48 22.03
C GLN A 17 -22.80 -8.86 22.13
N LYS A 18 -23.50 -9.95 21.80
CA LYS A 18 -23.02 -11.33 21.99
C LYS A 18 -22.85 -12.19 20.73
N SER A 19 -23.24 -11.73 19.57
CA SER A 19 -23.06 -12.52 18.34
C SER A 19 -22.67 -11.66 17.14
N ASN A 20 -21.58 -12.03 16.50
CA ASN A 20 -21.11 -11.50 15.21
C ASN A 20 -21.96 -12.04 14.04
N GLN A 21 -23.25 -12.30 14.24
CA GLN A 21 -24.14 -12.88 13.24
C GLN A 21 -25.10 -11.82 12.64
N ASN A 22 -25.26 -11.96 11.34
CA ASN A 22 -26.03 -11.14 10.42
C ASN A 22 -27.48 -10.86 10.92
N PRO A 23 -27.93 -9.60 11.01
CA PRO A 23 -29.26 -9.24 11.55
C PRO A 23 -30.44 -9.84 10.80
N MET A 24 -30.28 -10.33 9.57
CA MET A 24 -31.35 -11.00 8.80
C MET A 24 -31.73 -12.39 9.34
N TYR A 25 -30.85 -13.06 10.10
CA TYR A 25 -31.17 -14.39 10.65
C TYR A 25 -32.13 -14.33 11.85
N LEU A 26 -32.23 -13.18 12.49
CA LEU A 26 -33.16 -12.98 13.62
C LEU A 26 -34.61 -12.64 13.19
N LEU A 27 -34.77 -12.09 12.00
CA LEU A 27 -36.11 -11.72 11.48
C LEU A 27 -36.89 -12.93 10.92
N SER A 28 -36.21 -13.98 10.48
CA SER A 28 -36.83 -15.19 9.94
C SER A 28 -37.49 -16.10 11.00
N LYS A 29 -37.23 -15.86 12.29
CA LYS A 29 -37.82 -16.62 13.41
C LYS A 29 -38.93 -15.89 14.14
N LEU A 30 -39.29 -14.66 13.75
CA LEU A 30 -40.45 -13.96 14.29
C LEU A 30 -41.71 -14.39 13.52
N ASN A 31 -42.50 -15.21 14.14
CA ASN A 31 -43.79 -15.67 13.61
C ASN A 31 -44.77 -14.48 13.58
N VAL A 32 -44.95 -13.88 12.39
CA VAL A 32 -45.76 -12.66 12.15
C VAL A 32 -47.26 -12.92 12.35
N GLN A 33 -47.70 -14.19 12.44
CA GLN A 33 -49.11 -14.55 12.58
C GLN A 33 -49.74 -14.23 13.94
N THR A 34 -48.96 -14.06 15.00
CA THR A 34 -49.52 -13.81 16.35
C THR A 34 -49.71 -12.33 16.69
N ALA A 35 -49.30 -11.41 15.84
CA ALA A 35 -49.40 -9.96 16.11
C ALA A 35 -50.65 -9.28 15.49
N LEU A 36 -51.47 -10.01 14.70
CA LEU A 36 -52.57 -9.43 13.96
C LEU A 36 -53.97 -9.67 14.57
N CYS A 37 -54.08 -10.31 15.71
CA CYS A 37 -55.34 -10.64 16.35
C CYS A 37 -55.62 -9.85 17.65
N THR A 38 -55.49 -8.54 17.64
CA THR A 38 -56.15 -7.69 18.63
C THR A 38 -56.95 -6.59 17.95
N PRO A 39 -58.22 -6.34 18.32
CA PRO A 39 -59.09 -5.40 17.62
C PRO A 39 -58.66 -3.97 17.93
N PHE A 40 -58.09 -3.27 16.93
CA PHE A 40 -57.97 -1.82 16.91
C PHE A 40 -59.24 -1.26 16.30
N SER A 41 -60.18 -0.82 17.14
CA SER A 41 -61.30 0.01 16.72
C SER A 41 -60.81 1.41 16.37
N ALA A 42 -61.24 1.86 15.18
CA ALA A 42 -61.23 3.25 14.73
C ALA A 42 -59.88 3.88 14.30
N LEU A 43 -59.30 3.34 13.21
CA LEU A 43 -58.53 4.18 12.26
C LEU A 43 -58.90 3.73 10.83
N ARG A 44 -59.22 4.70 9.98
CA ARG A 44 -59.68 4.44 8.60
C ARG A 44 -58.72 3.52 7.86
N ARG A 45 -59.19 2.34 7.46
CA ARG A 45 -58.41 1.27 6.78
C ARG A 45 -57.63 1.74 5.53
N SER A 46 -58.08 2.82 4.89
CA SER A 46 -57.44 3.37 3.69
C SER A 46 -56.07 4.02 3.91
N SER A 47 -55.82 4.61 5.10
CA SER A 47 -54.54 5.29 5.38
C SER A 47 -53.40 4.33 5.77
N ILE A 48 -53.73 3.20 6.41
CA ILE A 48 -52.72 2.20 6.80
C ILE A 48 -52.29 1.38 5.58
N CYS A 49 -53.21 1.00 4.69
CA CYS A 49 -52.86 0.32 3.45
C CYS A 49 -52.03 1.20 2.52
N GLY A 50 -52.32 2.51 2.46
CA GLY A 50 -51.50 3.46 1.71
C GLY A 50 -50.06 3.58 2.28
N LEU A 51 -49.91 3.60 3.59
CA LEU A 51 -48.58 3.69 4.23
C LEU A 51 -47.77 2.40 4.05
N ILE A 52 -48.41 1.24 4.14
CA ILE A 52 -47.77 -0.06 3.89
C ILE A 52 -47.37 -0.18 2.41
N LEU A 53 -48.23 0.25 1.47
CA LEU A 53 -47.91 0.23 0.05
C LEU A 53 -46.76 1.19 -0.31
N VAL A 54 -46.69 2.37 0.29
CA VAL A 54 -45.59 3.32 0.13
C VAL A 54 -44.29 2.75 0.73
N CYS A 55 -44.36 2.08 1.89
CA CYS A 55 -43.19 1.40 2.45
C CYS A 55 -42.71 0.24 1.57
N PHE A 56 -43.58 -0.51 0.94
CA PHE A 56 -43.23 -1.57 -0.02
C PHE A 56 -42.67 -0.99 -1.33
N LEU A 57 -43.21 0.11 -1.83
CA LEU A 57 -42.69 0.78 -3.03
C LEU A 57 -41.34 1.47 -2.77
N LEU A 58 -41.11 2.01 -1.59
CA LEU A 58 -39.81 2.56 -1.17
C LEU A 58 -38.80 1.45 -0.89
N ALA A 59 -39.22 0.30 -0.34
CA ALA A 59 -38.35 -0.86 -0.15
C ALA A 59 -37.98 -1.55 -1.48
N GLY A 60 -38.89 -1.52 -2.48
CA GLY A 60 -38.62 -2.05 -3.82
C GLY A 60 -37.68 -1.19 -4.67
N ASN A 61 -37.53 0.08 -4.32
CA ASN A 61 -36.58 1.01 -4.97
C ASN A 61 -35.30 1.26 -4.17
N LEU A 62 -35.11 0.60 -3.02
CA LEU A 62 -33.78 0.49 -2.46
C LEU A 62 -32.95 -0.29 -3.48
N PRO A 63 -31.86 0.30 -4.04
CA PRO A 63 -30.97 -0.51 -4.84
C PRO A 63 -30.62 -1.71 -3.95
N LEU A 64 -30.91 -2.94 -4.44
CA LEU A 64 -30.34 -4.15 -3.84
C LEU A 64 -28.88 -3.79 -3.63
N LEU A 65 -28.46 -3.58 -2.38
CA LEU A 65 -27.06 -3.57 -2.04
C LEU A 65 -26.57 -4.89 -2.60
N ALA A 66 -26.02 -4.83 -3.81
CA ALA A 66 -25.49 -6.00 -4.47
C ALA A 66 -24.61 -6.63 -3.41
N GLN A 67 -25.02 -7.79 -2.90
CA GLN A 67 -24.18 -8.56 -2.00
C GLN A 67 -22.85 -8.63 -2.72
N GLN A 68 -21.86 -7.89 -2.22
CA GLN A 68 -20.52 -8.00 -2.78
C GLN A 68 -20.19 -9.48 -2.66
N LYS A 69 -20.31 -10.20 -3.80
CA LYS A 69 -19.98 -11.63 -3.85
C LYS A 69 -18.58 -11.71 -3.28
N VAL A 70 -18.44 -12.30 -2.09
CA VAL A 70 -17.12 -12.56 -1.51
C VAL A 70 -16.36 -13.30 -2.60
N PRO A 71 -15.27 -12.73 -3.11
CA PRO A 71 -14.56 -13.37 -4.20
C PRO A 71 -14.14 -14.78 -3.77
N PRO A 72 -14.18 -15.76 -4.68
CA PRO A 72 -13.84 -17.14 -4.33
C PRO A 72 -12.44 -17.23 -3.75
N VAL A 73 -12.24 -18.17 -2.85
CA VAL A 73 -10.91 -18.52 -2.32
C VAL A 73 -10.18 -19.32 -3.39
N HIS A 74 -8.98 -18.88 -3.74
CA HIS A 74 -8.12 -19.53 -4.73
C HIS A 74 -6.91 -20.18 -4.06
N HIS A 75 -6.54 -21.33 -4.56
CA HIS A 75 -5.31 -22.04 -4.21
C HIS A 75 -4.60 -22.44 -5.49
N SER A 76 -3.34 -22.08 -5.63
CA SER A 76 -2.47 -22.53 -6.69
C SER A 76 -1.83 -23.88 -6.34
N ARG A 77 -1.42 -24.64 -7.35
CA ARG A 77 -0.80 -25.97 -7.18
C ARG A 77 0.57 -25.98 -7.84
N ILE A 78 1.54 -26.59 -7.18
CA ILE A 78 2.84 -26.87 -7.80
C ILE A 78 2.61 -27.77 -9.02
N GLY A 79 3.19 -27.40 -10.15
CA GLY A 79 2.99 -28.03 -11.45
C GLY A 79 2.01 -27.30 -12.37
N ASP A 80 1.16 -26.39 -11.83
CA ASP A 80 0.32 -25.55 -12.70
C ASP A 80 1.21 -24.73 -13.65
N SER A 81 0.85 -24.70 -14.93
CA SER A 81 1.60 -23.96 -15.95
C SER A 81 0.68 -23.34 -16.99
N VAL A 82 1.17 -22.29 -17.62
CA VAL A 82 0.52 -21.61 -18.75
C VAL A 82 1.57 -21.17 -19.77
N THR A 83 1.32 -21.45 -21.03
CA THR A 83 2.11 -20.90 -22.15
C THR A 83 1.40 -19.67 -22.69
N ALA A 84 2.15 -18.61 -22.93
CA ALA A 84 1.64 -17.37 -23.50
C ALA A 84 0.97 -17.61 -24.86
N THR A 85 -0.05 -16.82 -25.18
CA THR A 85 -0.83 -16.95 -26.44
C THR A 85 0.04 -16.77 -27.67
N ASN A 86 1.09 -15.97 -27.58
CA ASN A 86 2.09 -15.76 -28.63
C ASN A 86 3.28 -16.73 -28.59
N LYS A 87 3.26 -17.71 -27.61
CA LYS A 87 4.30 -18.71 -27.39
C LYS A 87 5.69 -18.16 -27.03
N GLU A 88 5.80 -16.92 -26.61
CA GLU A 88 7.08 -16.30 -26.24
C GLU A 88 7.61 -16.76 -24.88
N LEU A 89 6.73 -17.23 -24.00
CA LEU A 89 7.13 -17.73 -22.69
C LEU A 89 6.15 -18.76 -22.15
N THR A 90 6.63 -19.56 -21.19
CA THR A 90 5.82 -20.46 -20.35
C THR A 90 6.10 -20.16 -18.88
N ILE A 91 5.06 -19.99 -18.08
CA ILE A 91 5.16 -19.83 -16.62
C ILE A 91 4.71 -21.14 -15.98
N ARG A 92 5.52 -21.65 -15.07
CA ARG A 92 5.24 -22.87 -14.30
C ARG A 92 5.41 -22.61 -12.81
N MET A 93 4.46 -22.99 -12.00
CA MET A 93 4.61 -22.99 -10.55
C MET A 93 5.48 -24.16 -10.10
N ILE A 94 6.67 -23.84 -9.56
CA ILE A 94 7.68 -24.83 -9.15
C ILE A 94 7.80 -24.98 -7.64
N GLY A 95 7.32 -24.03 -6.87
CA GLY A 95 7.47 -24.03 -5.42
C GLY A 95 6.43 -23.21 -4.70
N LYS A 96 6.31 -23.47 -3.40
CA LYS A 96 5.40 -22.76 -2.51
C LYS A 96 5.94 -22.76 -1.08
N ARG A 97 5.76 -21.65 -0.36
CA ARG A 97 5.89 -21.58 1.10
C ARG A 97 4.59 -21.05 1.67
N GLN A 98 4.00 -21.73 2.65
CA GLN A 98 2.67 -21.40 3.15
C GLN A 98 2.50 -21.74 4.63
N ARG A 99 1.74 -20.92 5.34
CA ARG A 99 1.45 -21.15 6.76
C ARG A 99 0.54 -22.36 6.98
N TYR A 100 -0.47 -22.49 6.13
CA TYR A 100 -1.51 -23.52 6.21
C TYR A 100 -1.55 -24.33 4.93
N GLY A 101 -1.90 -25.60 5.01
CA GLY A 101 -2.08 -26.45 3.84
C GLY A 101 -1.43 -27.82 3.95
N GLY A 102 -1.76 -28.72 3.01
CA GLY A 102 -1.62 -30.16 3.15
C GLY A 102 -0.20 -30.71 3.07
N ASP A 103 0.69 -30.13 2.26
CA ASP A 103 2.03 -30.66 2.08
C ASP A 103 3.00 -30.08 3.12
N ALA A 104 3.55 -30.96 3.97
CA ALA A 104 4.52 -30.60 5.00
C ALA A 104 5.79 -29.96 4.41
N ALA A 105 6.19 -30.35 3.21
CA ALA A 105 7.38 -29.81 2.53
C ALA A 105 7.22 -28.33 2.15
N THR A 106 5.98 -27.86 2.00
CA THR A 106 5.67 -26.45 1.69
C THR A 106 5.37 -25.61 2.92
N ARG A 107 5.16 -26.25 4.08
CA ARG A 107 4.72 -25.56 5.29
C ARG A 107 5.82 -24.71 5.92
N ASP A 108 5.46 -23.46 6.24
CA ASP A 108 6.27 -22.56 7.03
C ASP A 108 5.37 -21.68 7.92
N GLU A 109 5.46 -21.86 9.23
CA GLU A 109 4.65 -21.17 10.23
C GLU A 109 4.93 -19.66 10.31
N TYR A 110 6.11 -19.22 9.86
CA TYR A 110 6.48 -17.80 9.85
C TYR A 110 5.86 -17.02 8.70
N ILE A 111 5.25 -17.67 7.70
CA ILE A 111 4.52 -17.02 6.61
C ILE A 111 3.12 -16.62 7.10
N HIS A 112 3.03 -15.45 7.76
CA HIS A 112 1.77 -14.93 8.29
C HIS A 112 1.42 -13.58 7.69
N SER A 113 0.41 -13.55 6.81
CA SER A 113 0.02 -12.37 6.04
C SER A 113 1.21 -11.75 5.27
N PRO A 114 1.90 -12.53 4.41
CA PRO A 114 3.11 -12.06 3.73
C PRO A 114 2.77 -10.84 2.86
N LYS A 115 3.57 -9.78 2.99
CA LYS A 115 3.30 -8.48 2.40
C LYS A 115 4.10 -8.23 1.15
N SER A 116 5.39 -8.45 1.21
CA SER A 116 6.31 -8.31 0.10
C SER A 116 7.25 -9.50 0.03
N VAL A 117 7.86 -9.69 -1.12
CA VAL A 117 8.98 -10.58 -1.36
C VAL A 117 10.02 -9.78 -2.13
N HIS A 118 11.30 -9.99 -1.82
CA HIS A 118 12.41 -9.35 -2.51
C HIS A 118 13.53 -10.36 -2.71
N ILE A 119 13.90 -10.58 -3.96
CA ILE A 119 15.01 -11.44 -4.35
C ILE A 119 16.28 -10.62 -4.21
N HIS A 120 17.26 -11.16 -3.49
CA HIS A 120 18.54 -10.49 -3.34
C HIS A 120 19.24 -10.35 -4.70
N PRO A 121 19.86 -9.20 -5.06
CA PRO A 121 20.48 -9.00 -6.36
C PRO A 121 21.53 -10.06 -6.75
N ASN A 122 22.18 -10.71 -5.79
CA ASN A 122 23.13 -11.79 -6.08
C ASN A 122 22.48 -13.14 -6.44
N GLY A 123 21.14 -13.23 -6.46
CA GLY A 123 20.38 -14.42 -6.81
C GLY A 123 20.50 -15.61 -5.84
N LYS A 124 21.06 -15.42 -4.63
CA LYS A 124 21.29 -16.52 -3.68
C LYS A 124 20.23 -16.67 -2.61
N LYS A 125 19.55 -15.57 -2.26
CA LYS A 125 18.53 -15.50 -1.21
C LYS A 125 17.31 -14.72 -1.67
N PHE A 126 16.20 -14.91 -0.97
CA PHE A 126 15.06 -13.99 -1.03
C PHE A 126 14.47 -13.77 0.35
N TYR A 127 13.84 -12.61 0.54
CA TYR A 127 13.30 -12.12 1.79
C TYR A 127 11.78 -11.96 1.68
N VAL A 128 11.04 -12.41 2.69
CA VAL A 128 9.59 -12.32 2.75
C VAL A 128 9.18 -11.57 4.01
N ASN A 129 8.54 -10.42 3.85
CA ASN A 129 7.99 -9.68 4.98
C ASN A 129 6.67 -10.27 5.43
N SER A 130 6.67 -10.87 6.60
CA SER A 130 5.52 -11.49 7.26
C SER A 130 4.83 -10.46 8.16
N LEU A 131 3.85 -9.72 7.62
CA LEU A 131 3.23 -8.56 8.25
C LEU A 131 2.67 -8.86 9.64
N GLU A 132 1.82 -9.87 9.76
CA GLU A 132 1.20 -10.26 11.03
C GLU A 132 2.10 -11.20 11.85
N GLY A 133 3.15 -11.74 11.23
CA GLY A 133 4.19 -12.52 11.91
C GLY A 133 5.23 -11.66 12.60
N GLY A 134 5.29 -10.34 12.30
CA GLY A 134 6.30 -9.44 12.85
C GLY A 134 7.73 -9.90 12.53
N SER A 135 7.97 -10.46 11.34
CA SER A 135 9.27 -11.00 10.96
C SER A 135 9.55 -10.84 9.47
N THR A 136 10.84 -10.81 9.11
CA THR A 136 11.31 -11.01 7.74
C THR A 136 11.92 -12.40 7.64
N VAL A 137 11.37 -13.25 6.79
CA VAL A 137 11.81 -14.64 6.63
C VAL A 137 12.76 -14.72 5.44
N VAL A 138 13.94 -15.29 5.68
CA VAL A 138 15.02 -15.41 4.68
C VAL A 138 15.07 -16.84 4.15
N TYR A 139 15.09 -16.96 2.84
CA TYR A 139 15.14 -18.26 2.14
C TYR A 139 16.32 -18.33 1.18
N GLU A 140 16.83 -19.54 0.98
CA GLU A 140 17.78 -19.85 -0.06
C GLU A 140 17.09 -19.96 -1.42
N MET A 141 17.69 -19.37 -2.46
CA MET A 141 17.24 -19.58 -3.83
C MET A 141 17.56 -21.00 -4.29
N GLY A 142 16.70 -21.56 -5.16
CA GLY A 142 16.86 -22.93 -5.69
C GLY A 142 16.24 -23.99 -4.79
N SER A 143 16.68 -24.14 -3.56
CA SER A 143 16.08 -25.10 -2.60
C SER A 143 14.82 -24.56 -1.93
N PHE A 144 14.65 -23.26 -1.88
CA PHE A 144 13.60 -22.54 -1.17
C PHE A 144 13.54 -22.89 0.34
N LYS A 145 14.64 -23.36 0.89
CA LYS A 145 14.79 -23.66 2.30
C LYS A 145 14.88 -22.36 3.11
N ARG A 146 14.18 -22.29 4.26
CA ARG A 146 14.34 -21.20 5.20
C ARG A 146 15.75 -21.20 5.81
N LEU A 147 16.44 -20.10 5.70
CA LEU A 147 17.78 -19.88 6.27
C LEU A 147 17.68 -19.24 7.65
N LYS A 148 16.88 -18.17 7.76
CA LYS A 148 16.75 -17.37 8.99
C LYS A 148 15.37 -16.74 9.12
N VAL A 149 15.00 -16.39 10.32
CA VAL A 149 13.87 -15.51 10.66
C VAL A 149 14.45 -14.30 11.36
N VAL A 150 14.32 -13.12 10.75
CA VAL A 150 14.66 -11.85 11.39
C VAL A 150 13.42 -11.40 12.15
N ASP A 151 13.49 -11.45 13.46
CA ASP A 151 12.40 -11.03 14.34
C ASP A 151 12.36 -9.50 14.45
N HIS A 152 11.17 -8.94 14.38
CA HIS A 152 10.93 -7.51 14.54
C HIS A 152 10.24 -7.16 15.87
N HIS A 153 10.33 -8.04 16.87
CA HIS A 153 9.97 -7.70 18.24
C HIS A 153 11.12 -6.92 18.88
N LEU A 154 10.95 -5.61 18.97
CA LEU A 154 11.99 -4.71 19.46
C LEU A 154 11.83 -4.52 20.96
N GLY A 155 12.91 -4.76 21.70
CA GLY A 155 13.03 -4.61 23.14
C GLY A 155 14.30 -3.85 23.53
N ALA A 156 14.65 -3.88 24.80
CA ALA A 156 15.81 -3.16 25.35
C ALA A 156 17.15 -3.58 24.71
N GLU A 157 17.24 -4.82 24.26
CA GLU A 157 18.40 -5.36 23.52
C GLU A 157 18.66 -4.65 22.19
N HIS A 158 17.66 -3.96 21.63
CA HIS A 158 17.75 -3.22 20.37
C HIS A 158 17.96 -1.71 20.56
N ASP A 159 18.00 -1.21 21.80
CA ASP A 159 18.06 0.24 22.07
C ASP A 159 19.30 0.89 21.45
N HIS A 160 20.42 0.16 21.39
CA HIS A 160 21.67 0.62 20.79
C HIS A 160 21.66 0.76 19.26
N LEU A 161 20.66 0.16 18.57
CA LEU A 161 20.52 0.22 17.11
C LEU A 161 19.79 1.48 16.63
N TRP A 162 19.11 2.20 17.53
CA TRP A 162 18.36 3.38 17.15
C TRP A 162 19.24 4.55 16.77
N SER A 163 18.90 5.19 15.64
CA SER A 163 19.46 6.49 15.28
C SER A 163 19.08 7.55 16.30
N GLN A 164 19.77 8.68 16.26
CA GLN A 164 19.32 9.85 16.99
C GLN A 164 17.88 10.18 16.60
N PRO A 165 17.05 10.68 17.55
CA PRO A 165 15.69 11.14 17.27
C PRO A 165 15.66 12.15 16.12
N SER A 166 14.60 12.12 15.34
CA SER A 166 14.41 13.02 14.21
C SER A 166 13.40 14.11 14.55
N ASP A 167 13.76 15.37 14.33
CA ASP A 167 12.84 16.51 14.46
C ASP A 167 11.71 16.48 13.42
N PHE A 168 11.87 15.70 12.35
CA PHE A 168 10.83 15.55 11.33
C PHE A 168 9.61 14.75 11.79
N TYR A 169 9.73 13.96 12.88
CA TYR A 169 8.73 12.97 13.28
C TYR A 169 8.36 13.10 14.78
N PRO A 170 7.65 14.16 15.18
CA PRO A 170 7.23 14.34 16.56
C PRO A 170 6.14 13.34 16.96
N PHE A 171 6.20 12.81 18.18
CA PHE A 171 5.14 12.04 18.80
C PHE A 171 4.12 12.98 19.42
N THR A 172 2.83 12.81 19.10
CA THR A 172 1.77 13.73 19.53
C THR A 172 0.62 13.05 20.27
N HIS A 173 0.42 11.74 20.11
CA HIS A 173 -0.71 10.99 20.67
C HIS A 173 -0.28 10.01 21.74
N TYR A 174 0.91 9.45 21.62
CA TYR A 174 1.49 8.51 22.55
C TYR A 174 2.87 8.97 23.02
N PRO A 175 3.28 8.68 24.26
CA PRO A 175 4.68 8.76 24.63
C PRO A 175 5.52 7.89 23.68
N LYS A 176 6.67 8.42 23.26
CA LYS A 176 7.61 7.65 22.44
C LYS A 176 8.00 6.36 23.16
N ASN A 177 7.82 5.24 22.50
CA ASN A 177 8.24 3.94 22.97
C ASN A 177 8.88 3.15 21.82
N ASN A 178 10.13 2.77 21.99
CA ASN A 178 10.91 2.01 21.01
C ASN A 178 10.78 0.49 21.18
N HIS A 179 10.07 0.02 22.20
CA HIS A 179 9.80 -1.39 22.44
C HIS A 179 8.41 -1.77 21.93
N PHE A 180 8.36 -2.45 20.78
CA PHE A 180 7.11 -2.84 20.11
C PHE A 180 7.38 -3.94 19.08
N MET A 181 6.34 -4.63 18.65
CA MET A 181 6.41 -5.49 17.48
C MET A 181 6.26 -4.66 16.20
N GLY A 182 7.28 -4.66 15.35
CA GLY A 182 7.24 -4.08 14.02
C GLY A 182 6.37 -4.92 13.08
N LYS A 183 5.57 -4.27 12.23
CA LYS A 183 4.79 -4.91 11.18
C LYS A 183 5.42 -4.62 9.82
N PRO A 184 6.31 -5.50 9.30
CA PRO A 184 7.07 -5.23 8.07
C PRO A 184 6.15 -5.14 6.86
N VAL A 185 6.38 -4.17 5.98
CA VAL A 185 5.55 -3.97 4.79
C VAL A 185 6.31 -4.23 3.49
N GLU A 186 6.79 -3.22 2.83
CA GLU A 186 7.61 -3.33 1.61
C GLU A 186 9.11 -3.29 1.99
N SER A 187 10.01 -3.48 1.03
CA SER A 187 11.44 -3.36 1.27
C SER A 187 12.15 -2.77 0.06
N ALA A 188 13.37 -2.30 0.27
CA ALA A 188 14.29 -1.91 -0.78
C ALA A 188 15.73 -2.28 -0.39
N PHE A 189 16.52 -2.72 -1.36
CA PHE A 189 17.95 -2.92 -1.17
C PHE A 189 18.72 -1.62 -1.40
N SER A 190 19.84 -1.47 -0.71
CA SER A 190 20.82 -0.43 -0.97
C SER A 190 22.23 -1.01 -0.94
N HIS A 191 23.24 -0.21 -1.36
CA HIS A 191 24.63 -0.61 -1.36
C HIS A 191 24.86 -1.96 -2.04
N ASN A 192 24.35 -2.10 -3.28
CA ASN A 192 24.46 -3.32 -4.09
C ASN A 192 23.92 -4.58 -3.39
N GLY A 193 22.82 -4.43 -2.65
CA GLY A 193 22.19 -5.52 -1.93
C GLY A 193 22.69 -5.71 -0.50
N ARG A 194 23.76 -5.01 -0.07
CA ARG A 194 24.32 -5.17 1.28
C ARG A 194 23.30 -4.93 2.39
N TYR A 195 22.39 -4.00 2.21
CA TYR A 195 21.39 -3.65 3.21
C TYR A 195 19.97 -3.74 2.66
N LEU A 196 19.10 -4.39 3.42
CA LEU A 196 17.66 -4.44 3.17
C LEU A 196 16.93 -3.54 4.15
N TRP A 197 16.22 -2.55 3.62
CA TRP A 197 15.42 -1.59 4.38
C TRP A 197 13.98 -2.07 4.51
N VAL A 198 13.45 -2.14 5.74
CA VAL A 198 12.14 -2.72 6.05
C VAL A 198 11.33 -1.73 6.90
N PRO A 199 10.46 -0.91 6.32
CA PRO A 199 9.58 -0.05 7.09
C PRO A 199 8.47 -0.85 7.77
N TYR A 200 8.05 -0.40 8.95
CA TYR A 200 6.96 -1.00 9.71
C TYR A 200 5.67 -0.21 9.50
N TYR A 201 4.59 -0.92 9.18
CA TYR A 201 3.25 -0.36 8.99
C TYR A 201 2.85 0.61 10.10
N ARG A 202 3.13 0.26 11.37
CA ARG A 202 2.94 1.06 12.58
C ARG A 202 3.69 0.44 13.75
N ARG A 203 3.84 1.18 14.81
CA ARG A 203 4.13 0.64 16.14
C ARG A 203 2.85 -0.03 16.66
N THR A 204 2.95 -1.19 17.29
CA THR A 204 1.75 -2.00 17.63
C THR A 204 0.82 -1.33 18.64
N TYR A 205 1.34 -0.49 19.52
CA TYR A 205 0.52 0.27 20.46
C TYR A 205 -0.26 1.43 19.83
N ASP A 206 0.17 1.94 18.68
CA ASP A 206 -0.54 2.98 17.93
C ASP A 206 -1.57 2.34 17.00
N ILE A 207 -2.77 2.11 17.53
CA ILE A 207 -3.83 1.37 16.83
C ILE A 207 -4.29 2.05 15.53
N ASN A 208 -4.13 3.37 15.45
CA ASN A 208 -4.56 4.17 14.31
C ASN A 208 -3.41 4.65 13.41
N ALA A 209 -2.17 4.25 13.70
CA ALA A 209 -0.99 4.64 12.93
C ALA A 209 -0.94 6.15 12.69
N GLN A 210 -1.05 6.92 13.76
CA GLN A 210 -1.09 8.38 13.70
C GLN A 210 0.21 9.06 14.20
N ASP A 211 1.00 8.36 15.00
CA ASP A 211 2.34 8.77 15.39
C ASP A 211 3.43 8.14 14.51
N PRO A 212 4.67 8.58 14.61
CA PRO A 212 5.80 8.07 13.84
C PRO A 212 5.96 6.56 13.96
N SER A 213 6.21 5.90 12.85
CA SER A 213 6.60 4.50 12.79
C SER A 213 8.13 4.36 12.81
N ALA A 214 8.65 3.27 12.27
CA ALA A 214 10.07 3.02 12.16
C ALA A 214 10.42 2.25 10.88
N VAL A 215 11.70 2.24 10.54
CA VAL A 215 12.31 1.41 9.51
C VAL A 215 13.50 0.68 10.10
N ALA A 216 13.58 -0.63 9.87
CA ALA A 216 14.76 -1.43 10.17
C ALA A 216 15.67 -1.54 8.97
N VAL A 217 16.96 -1.64 9.22
CA VAL A 217 17.97 -1.97 8.23
C VAL A 217 18.59 -3.31 8.61
N ILE A 218 18.48 -4.27 7.70
CA ILE A 218 19.01 -5.61 7.84
C ILE A 218 20.29 -5.70 6.99
N ASP A 219 21.38 -6.11 7.62
CA ASP A 219 22.60 -6.51 6.91
C ASP A 219 22.38 -7.88 6.27
N THR A 220 22.45 -7.96 4.96
CA THR A 220 22.14 -9.19 4.21
C THR A 220 23.24 -10.24 4.27
N GLU A 221 24.42 -9.94 4.75
CA GLU A 221 25.47 -10.94 4.98
C GLU A 221 25.23 -11.73 6.26
N THR A 222 24.75 -11.05 7.32
CA THR A 222 24.46 -11.68 8.62
C THR A 222 22.97 -12.00 8.80
N ASP A 223 22.11 -11.37 8.01
CA ASP A 223 20.65 -11.36 8.15
C ASP A 223 20.22 -10.89 9.56
N GLU A 224 20.83 -9.80 10.04
CA GLU A 224 20.54 -9.18 11.35
C GLU A 224 20.19 -7.70 11.19
N ILE A 225 19.34 -7.19 12.09
CA ILE A 225 19.03 -5.76 12.16
C ILE A 225 20.27 -5.04 12.68
N VAL A 226 20.79 -4.09 11.89
CA VAL A 226 21.99 -3.30 12.26
C VAL A 226 21.68 -1.84 12.52
N ARG A 227 20.48 -1.36 12.13
CA ARG A 227 20.04 0.02 12.36
C ARG A 227 18.54 0.10 12.45
N LEU A 228 18.04 0.99 13.31
CA LEU A 228 16.65 1.38 13.43
C LEU A 228 16.53 2.89 13.32
N MET A 229 15.60 3.37 12.49
CA MET A 229 15.34 4.80 12.30
C MET A 229 13.86 5.11 12.38
N GLU A 230 13.51 6.30 12.85
CA GLU A 230 12.12 6.78 12.82
C GLU A 230 11.69 7.04 11.38
N THR A 231 10.39 6.98 11.12
CA THR A 231 9.78 7.42 9.86
C THR A 231 8.37 7.94 10.13
N GLY A 232 7.78 8.63 9.17
CA GLY A 232 6.42 9.15 9.33
C GLY A 232 5.36 8.07 9.53
N PRO A 233 4.11 8.46 9.82
CA PRO A 233 3.04 7.53 10.15
C PRO A 233 2.62 6.69 8.95
N LEU A 234 2.40 5.41 9.17
CA LEU A 234 1.85 4.46 8.22
C LEU A 234 2.64 4.41 6.90
N PRO A 235 3.97 4.12 6.94
CA PRO A 235 4.75 3.94 5.72
C PRO A 235 4.20 2.76 4.92
N LYS A 236 4.19 2.87 3.60
CA LYS A 236 3.65 1.82 2.70
C LYS A 236 4.60 1.43 1.59
N MET A 237 5.52 2.30 1.20
CA MET A 237 6.46 2.04 0.13
C MET A 237 7.81 2.67 0.44
N ILE A 238 8.85 2.06 -0.06
CA ILE A 238 10.23 2.47 0.10
C ILE A 238 10.96 2.23 -1.21
N ALA A 239 11.91 3.10 -1.53
CA ALA A 239 12.79 2.95 -2.68
C ALA A 239 14.19 3.48 -2.36
N ALA A 240 15.20 2.88 -2.98
CA ALA A 240 16.58 3.39 -2.99
C ALA A 240 16.85 4.10 -4.32
N SER A 241 17.57 5.22 -4.27
CA SER A 241 17.98 5.92 -5.50
C SER A 241 19.05 5.13 -6.25
N PRO A 242 19.04 5.14 -7.59
CA PRO A 242 20.04 4.45 -8.41
C PRO A 242 21.49 4.87 -8.13
N ASP A 243 21.71 6.12 -7.70
CA ASP A 243 23.03 6.62 -7.31
C ASP A 243 23.51 6.13 -5.92
N GLY A 244 22.67 5.35 -5.21
CA GLY A 244 22.98 4.77 -3.91
C GLY A 244 23.03 5.76 -2.75
N ARG A 245 22.52 7.00 -2.91
CA ARG A 245 22.67 8.07 -1.91
C ARG A 245 21.43 8.37 -1.10
N THR A 246 20.25 7.88 -1.53
CA THR A 246 18.97 8.27 -0.92
C THR A 246 18.05 7.08 -0.76
N ILE A 247 17.47 6.94 0.43
CA ILE A 247 16.25 6.16 0.65
C ILE A 247 15.07 7.12 0.72
N ALA A 248 13.99 6.80 -0.01
CA ALA A 248 12.72 7.49 0.07
C ALA A 248 11.65 6.57 0.66
N ILE A 249 10.87 7.09 1.61
CA ILE A 249 9.76 6.36 2.27
C ILE A 249 8.50 7.19 2.10
N SER A 250 7.50 6.62 1.41
CA SER A 250 6.20 7.27 1.26
C SER A 250 5.28 6.90 2.42
N HIS A 251 4.70 7.91 3.06
CA HIS A 251 3.79 7.75 4.19
C HIS A 251 2.35 7.84 3.70
N TRP A 252 1.69 6.70 3.64
CA TRP A 252 0.27 6.59 3.35
C TRP A 252 -0.57 7.40 4.34
N GLY A 253 -0.07 7.51 5.56
CA GLY A 253 -0.82 8.02 6.70
C GLY A 253 -1.09 9.50 6.69
N ASN A 254 -0.23 10.34 6.11
CA ASN A 254 -0.30 11.79 6.28
C ASN A 254 0.13 12.62 5.07
N ASN A 255 0.26 12.04 3.88
CA ASN A 255 0.68 12.71 2.64
C ASN A 255 2.12 13.26 2.69
N THR A 256 3.04 12.59 3.39
CA THR A 256 4.45 13.00 3.40
C THR A 256 5.37 11.96 2.81
N VAL A 257 6.57 12.37 2.43
CA VAL A 257 7.64 11.52 1.93
C VAL A 257 8.91 11.85 2.70
N GLY A 258 9.44 10.85 3.41
CA GLY A 258 10.73 10.97 4.11
C GLY A 258 11.89 10.65 3.18
N LEU A 259 12.96 11.42 3.27
CA LEU A 259 14.23 11.17 2.59
C LEU A 259 15.33 10.95 3.62
N ILE A 260 16.11 9.88 3.45
CA ILE A 260 17.26 9.54 4.28
C ILE A 260 18.51 9.60 3.41
N ASP A 261 19.54 10.27 3.88
CA ASP A 261 20.88 10.25 3.27
C ASP A 261 21.59 8.96 3.66
N ILE A 262 22.01 8.20 2.65
CA ILE A 262 22.73 6.93 2.81
C ILE A 262 24.02 6.93 2.00
N SER A 263 24.58 8.11 1.72
CA SER A 263 25.79 8.25 0.91
C SER A 263 27.06 7.71 1.60
N SER A 264 27.06 7.62 2.93
CA SER A 264 28.11 6.97 3.68
C SER A 264 28.02 5.44 3.57
N PRO A 265 29.13 4.72 3.46
CA PRO A 265 29.14 3.27 3.56
C PRO A 265 28.84 2.75 4.98
N ASN A 266 28.94 3.62 6.00
CA ASN A 266 28.69 3.27 7.40
C ASN A 266 27.24 3.57 7.78
N PRO A 267 26.43 2.57 8.21
CA PRO A 267 25.05 2.78 8.64
C PRO A 267 24.87 3.79 9.79
N GLU A 268 25.87 3.99 10.62
CA GLU A 268 25.79 4.93 11.75
C GLU A 268 25.73 6.39 11.30
N ASP A 269 26.27 6.72 10.12
CA ASP A 269 26.27 8.07 9.57
C ASP A 269 24.96 8.44 8.85
N TRP A 270 24.09 7.46 8.59
CA TRP A 270 22.85 7.71 7.87
C TRP A 270 21.88 8.56 8.70
N HIS A 271 21.27 9.53 8.05
CA HIS A 271 20.42 10.50 8.73
C HIS A 271 19.27 10.98 7.84
N HIS A 272 18.22 11.47 8.48
CA HIS A 272 17.10 12.09 7.77
C HIS A 272 17.54 13.43 7.18
N LYS A 273 17.29 13.64 5.88
CA LYS A 273 17.62 14.90 5.22
C LYS A 273 16.40 15.75 4.85
N ALA A 274 15.22 15.15 4.75
CA ALA A 274 13.98 15.89 4.49
C ALA A 274 12.74 15.06 4.84
N CYS A 275 11.64 15.77 5.15
CA CYS A 275 10.28 15.23 5.14
C CYS A 275 9.42 16.18 4.29
N LEU A 276 9.01 15.72 3.11
CA LEU A 276 8.35 16.54 2.10
C LEU A 276 6.84 16.32 2.12
N VAL A 277 6.10 17.40 2.07
CA VAL A 277 4.63 17.39 2.06
C VAL A 277 4.12 17.36 0.62
N VAL A 278 3.20 16.44 0.34
CA VAL A 278 2.47 16.39 -0.94
C VAL A 278 1.16 17.15 -0.78
N ASP A 279 1.10 18.35 -1.31
CA ASP A 279 0.07 19.37 -1.24
C ASP A 279 -0.27 19.83 0.21
N TYR A 280 -0.63 18.92 1.10
CA TYR A 280 -0.98 19.24 2.49
C TYR A 280 -0.70 18.06 3.44
N VAL A 281 -0.43 18.36 4.70
CA VAL A 281 -0.33 17.34 5.75
C VAL A 281 -1.74 16.93 6.17
N LEU A 282 -2.06 15.64 6.10
CA LEU A 282 -3.33 15.14 6.62
C LEU A 282 -3.34 15.24 8.15
N PRO A 283 -4.30 15.94 8.77
CA PRO A 283 -4.40 15.99 10.22
C PRO A 283 -4.80 14.63 10.80
N LEU A 284 -4.06 14.17 11.81
CA LEU A 284 -4.26 12.89 12.45
C LEU A 284 -4.73 13.12 13.89
N ASN A 285 -6.05 13.22 14.09
CA ASN A 285 -6.68 13.46 15.40
C ASN A 285 -7.67 12.34 15.70
N TYR A 286 -7.20 11.11 15.67
CA TYR A 286 -8.04 9.94 15.99
C TYR A 286 -7.95 9.59 17.47
N SER A 287 -9.01 8.97 17.99
CA SER A 287 -8.98 8.39 19.33
C SER A 287 -7.83 7.39 19.48
N THR A 288 -7.14 7.39 20.61
CA THR A 288 -6.11 6.39 20.94
C THR A 288 -6.69 5.03 21.33
N THR A 289 -8.02 4.94 21.54
CA THR A 289 -8.69 3.72 22.02
C THR A 289 -9.71 3.16 21.03
N VAL A 290 -10.14 3.95 20.03
CA VAL A 290 -11.15 3.52 19.04
C VAL A 290 -10.49 3.37 17.67
N PRO A 291 -10.44 2.14 17.10
CA PRO A 291 -9.89 1.91 15.78
C PRO A 291 -10.66 2.65 14.69
N VAL A 292 -9.94 3.21 13.71
CA VAL A 292 -10.51 3.78 12.49
C VAL A 292 -9.98 3.06 11.26
N ASP A 293 -10.75 3.07 10.20
CA ASP A 293 -10.33 2.55 8.89
C ASP A 293 -9.36 3.54 8.22
N ARG A 294 -8.06 3.30 8.44
CA ARG A 294 -6.99 4.12 7.88
C ARG A 294 -6.80 3.91 6.37
N ASP A 295 -7.34 2.86 5.78
CA ASP A 295 -7.31 2.69 4.33
C ASP A 295 -8.26 3.68 3.63
N ASN A 296 -9.36 4.05 4.27
CA ASN A 296 -10.30 5.06 3.78
C ASN A 296 -10.04 6.48 4.31
N LYS A 297 -9.17 6.64 5.34
CA LYS A 297 -8.83 7.93 5.95
C LYS A 297 -7.34 8.23 5.78
N SER A 298 -6.88 8.36 4.55
CA SER A 298 -5.45 8.45 4.22
C SER A 298 -5.13 9.55 3.20
N GLY A 299 -6.02 10.52 2.97
CA GLY A 299 -5.77 11.63 2.05
C GLY A 299 -5.44 11.15 0.63
N TYR A 300 -4.23 11.45 0.17
CA TYR A 300 -3.76 10.96 -1.14
C TYR A 300 -3.33 9.50 -1.12
N ALA A 301 -3.19 8.88 0.04
CA ALA A 301 -2.80 7.48 0.14
C ALA A 301 -1.55 7.16 -0.69
N LEU A 302 -0.44 7.85 -0.38
CA LEU A 302 0.82 7.75 -1.10
C LEU A 302 1.33 6.30 -1.12
N ARG A 303 1.74 5.80 -2.31
CA ARG A 303 2.15 4.41 -2.42
C ARG A 303 3.31 4.20 -3.39
N GLY A 304 3.05 3.81 -4.65
CA GLY A 304 4.12 3.51 -5.58
C GLY A 304 5.18 4.61 -5.57
N THR A 305 6.43 4.24 -5.35
CA THR A 305 7.54 5.19 -5.15
C THR A 305 8.71 4.70 -5.98
N VAL A 306 9.17 5.51 -6.93
CA VAL A 306 10.28 5.16 -7.83
C VAL A 306 11.12 6.39 -8.14
N PHE A 307 12.44 6.22 -8.13
CA PHE A 307 13.38 7.23 -8.63
C PHE A 307 13.53 7.14 -10.14
N THR A 308 13.78 8.27 -10.80
CA THR A 308 14.23 8.25 -12.18
C THR A 308 15.65 7.65 -12.27
N PRO A 309 16.04 7.04 -13.42
CA PRO A 309 17.34 6.39 -13.56
C PRO A 309 18.56 7.30 -13.30
N ASP A 310 18.40 8.60 -13.54
CA ASP A 310 19.39 9.63 -13.27
C ASP A 310 19.38 10.13 -11.79
N SER A 311 18.57 9.51 -10.94
CA SER A 311 18.36 9.92 -9.54
C SER A 311 17.90 11.37 -9.36
N ARG A 312 17.44 12.03 -10.43
CA ARG A 312 17.07 13.44 -10.39
C ARG A 312 15.68 13.68 -9.80
N TYR A 313 14.74 12.81 -10.11
CA TYR A 313 13.37 12.93 -9.65
C TYR A 313 12.91 11.69 -8.89
N LEU A 314 12.08 11.93 -7.89
CA LEU A 314 11.30 10.89 -7.22
C LEU A 314 9.83 11.04 -7.62
N LEU A 315 9.23 9.96 -8.06
CA LEU A 315 7.84 9.86 -8.49
C LEU A 315 7.05 9.06 -7.45
N VAL A 316 5.94 9.62 -6.95
CA VAL A 316 5.13 8.98 -5.92
C VAL A 316 3.66 8.92 -6.35
N GLY A 317 3.12 7.72 -6.47
CA GLY A 317 1.73 7.48 -6.85
C GLY A 317 0.76 7.88 -5.75
N CYS A 318 -0.26 8.66 -6.11
CA CYS A 318 -1.37 9.06 -5.26
C CYS A 318 -2.57 8.16 -5.56
N MET A 319 -2.89 7.23 -4.67
CA MET A 319 -3.99 6.30 -4.87
C MET A 319 -5.36 6.93 -4.60
N GLY A 320 -5.44 7.82 -3.61
CA GLY A 320 -6.61 8.61 -3.23
C GLY A 320 -6.57 10.05 -3.74
N GLY A 321 -7.49 10.89 -3.26
CA GLY A 321 -7.45 12.36 -3.44
C GLY A 321 -7.41 12.85 -4.89
N GLY A 322 -8.13 12.20 -5.81
CA GLY A 322 -8.13 12.54 -7.24
C GLY A 322 -6.97 11.92 -8.02
N GLY A 323 -6.10 11.16 -7.37
CA GLY A 323 -5.02 10.41 -8.03
C GLY A 323 -3.84 11.26 -8.47
N GLY A 324 -3.12 10.77 -9.47
CA GLY A 324 -1.95 11.42 -10.03
C GLY A 324 -0.63 10.87 -9.51
N ILE A 325 0.45 11.51 -9.92
CA ILE A 325 1.80 11.21 -9.50
C ILE A 325 2.43 12.49 -8.97
N ALA A 326 2.79 12.48 -7.69
CA ALA A 326 3.58 13.54 -7.07
C ALA A 326 5.02 13.48 -7.57
N VAL A 327 5.61 14.62 -7.87
CA VAL A 327 6.97 14.77 -8.38
C VAL A 327 7.81 15.55 -7.39
N ILE A 328 8.95 15.00 -7.01
CA ILE A 328 9.92 15.61 -6.12
C ILE A 328 11.24 15.78 -6.89
N ASP A 329 11.77 16.99 -6.92
CA ASP A 329 13.09 17.32 -7.43
C ASP A 329 14.13 17.10 -6.32
N LEU A 330 15.02 16.15 -6.51
CA LEU A 330 16.01 15.75 -5.51
C LEU A 330 17.24 16.66 -5.47
N LYS A 331 17.43 17.52 -6.47
CA LYS A 331 18.51 18.50 -6.42
C LYS A 331 18.34 19.44 -5.23
N ASP A 332 17.11 19.87 -5.01
CA ASP A 332 16.76 20.84 -3.99
C ASP A 332 15.84 20.25 -2.91
N ASN A 333 15.59 18.92 -2.93
CA ASN A 333 14.63 18.21 -2.09
C ASN A 333 13.28 18.95 -2.04
N ARG A 334 12.74 19.28 -3.21
CA ARG A 334 11.56 20.11 -3.35
C ARG A 334 10.39 19.38 -4.00
N TYR A 335 9.23 19.42 -3.38
CA TYR A 335 7.99 19.00 -4.01
C TYR A 335 7.61 19.96 -5.14
N MET A 336 7.35 19.44 -6.34
CA MET A 336 7.06 20.22 -7.54
C MET A 336 5.55 20.34 -7.82
N GLY A 337 4.73 19.42 -7.35
CA GLY A 337 3.32 19.29 -7.67
C GLY A 337 2.96 17.90 -8.16
N ARG A 338 1.76 17.73 -8.72
CA ARG A 338 1.28 16.43 -9.25
C ARG A 338 0.98 16.45 -10.74
N VAL A 339 1.39 15.41 -11.45
CA VAL A 339 0.95 15.13 -12.83
C VAL A 339 -0.33 14.29 -12.76
N LEU A 340 -1.38 14.77 -13.42
CA LEU A 340 -2.67 14.11 -13.56
C LEU A 340 -2.89 13.64 -14.99
N GLY A 341 -3.95 12.85 -15.25
CA GLY A 341 -4.35 12.44 -16.61
C GLY A 341 -4.30 10.93 -16.85
N MET A 342 -3.64 10.17 -15.96
CA MET A 342 -3.77 8.71 -15.89
C MET A 342 -5.10 8.33 -15.22
N MET A 343 -5.47 7.06 -15.27
CA MET A 343 -6.60 6.53 -14.52
C MET A 343 -6.39 6.68 -13.01
N ALA A 344 -7.47 6.91 -12.28
CA ALA A 344 -7.43 7.02 -10.82
C ALA A 344 -7.02 5.69 -10.15
N ASN A 345 -6.58 5.78 -8.89
CA ASN A 345 -6.18 4.63 -8.07
C ASN A 345 -4.83 4.02 -8.49
N VAL A 346 -3.85 4.90 -8.76
CA VAL A 346 -2.46 4.54 -9.04
C VAL A 346 -1.87 3.84 -7.82
N ARG A 347 -1.46 2.57 -7.97
CA ARG A 347 -1.01 1.74 -6.84
C ARG A 347 0.49 1.48 -6.81
N HIS A 348 1.08 1.13 -7.94
CA HIS A 348 2.49 0.84 -8.06
C HIS A 348 3.07 1.56 -9.27
N LEU A 349 4.34 1.89 -9.21
CA LEU A 349 5.11 2.55 -10.26
C LEU A 349 6.40 1.77 -10.49
N ILE A 350 6.75 1.56 -11.74
CA ILE A 350 8.09 1.11 -12.14
C ILE A 350 8.55 1.88 -13.37
N ILE A 351 9.86 1.95 -13.58
CA ILE A 351 10.48 2.49 -14.78
C ILE A 351 11.27 1.37 -15.45
N SER A 352 10.97 1.09 -16.71
CA SER A 352 11.65 0.06 -17.49
C SER A 352 11.61 0.38 -18.97
N GLY A 353 12.69 0.09 -19.71
CA GLY A 353 12.76 0.27 -21.15
C GLY A 353 12.43 1.69 -21.62
N GLY A 354 12.75 2.72 -20.84
CA GLY A 354 12.44 4.12 -21.15
C GLY A 354 10.99 4.54 -20.93
N TYR A 355 10.17 3.70 -20.26
CA TYR A 355 8.77 3.98 -19.95
C TYR A 355 8.52 4.01 -18.44
N LEU A 356 7.61 4.88 -18.01
CA LEU A 356 6.97 4.85 -16.71
C LEU A 356 5.70 3.99 -16.82
N TYR A 357 5.64 2.90 -16.02
CA TYR A 357 4.48 2.01 -15.93
C TYR A 357 3.74 2.23 -14.61
N LEU A 358 2.42 2.10 -14.67
CA LEU A 358 1.51 2.24 -13.54
C LEU A 358 0.61 1.01 -13.41
N SER A 359 0.39 0.53 -12.20
CA SER A 359 -0.76 -0.33 -11.93
C SER A 359 -1.95 0.50 -11.46
N ILE A 360 -3.11 0.27 -12.06
CA ILE A 360 -4.39 0.89 -11.71
C ILE A 360 -5.24 -0.16 -11.00
N ASN A 361 -5.27 -0.10 -9.66
CA ASN A 361 -5.77 -1.20 -8.85
C ASN A 361 -7.27 -1.46 -9.05
N ALA A 362 -8.12 -0.48 -8.81
CA ALA A 362 -9.58 -0.68 -8.83
C ALA A 362 -10.09 -1.12 -10.20
N ALA A 363 -9.61 -0.50 -11.27
CA ALA A 363 -10.04 -0.78 -12.63
C ALA A 363 -9.34 -1.99 -13.26
N GLY A 364 -8.18 -2.43 -12.74
CA GLY A 364 -7.42 -3.57 -13.25
C GLY A 364 -6.74 -3.29 -14.58
N TYR A 365 -5.90 -2.26 -14.62
CA TYR A 365 -5.10 -1.89 -15.79
C TYR A 365 -3.62 -1.76 -15.45
N VAL A 366 -2.78 -1.98 -16.44
CA VAL A 366 -1.42 -1.46 -16.52
C VAL A 366 -1.46 -0.31 -17.52
N GLN A 367 -0.95 0.86 -17.13
CA GLN A 367 -0.76 2.00 -18.03
C GLN A 367 0.71 2.32 -18.18
N ARG A 368 1.12 2.90 -19.32
CA ARG A 368 2.49 3.41 -19.49
C ARG A 368 2.50 4.69 -20.31
N ILE A 369 3.62 5.40 -20.19
CA ILE A 369 3.96 6.56 -21.02
C ILE A 369 5.48 6.63 -21.15
N PRO A 370 6.05 7.16 -22.26
CA PRO A 370 7.48 7.41 -22.32
C PRO A 370 7.94 8.30 -21.16
N LEU A 371 9.00 7.90 -20.48
CA LEU A 371 9.51 8.60 -19.31
C LEU A 371 9.87 10.05 -19.63
N ASP A 372 10.53 10.29 -20.77
CA ASP A 372 10.91 11.64 -21.19
C ASP A 372 9.69 12.55 -21.38
N THR A 373 8.59 12.00 -21.95
CA THR A 373 7.32 12.72 -22.09
C THR A 373 6.73 13.08 -20.72
N PHE A 374 6.80 12.14 -19.76
CA PHE A 374 6.35 12.41 -18.40
C PHE A 374 7.20 13.48 -17.71
N ILE A 375 8.53 13.39 -17.82
CA ILE A 375 9.46 14.34 -17.20
C ILE A 375 9.35 15.72 -17.86
N ALA A 376 9.20 15.79 -19.18
CA ALA A 376 8.96 17.07 -19.87
C ALA A 376 7.71 17.77 -19.30
N LYS A 377 6.63 17.01 -19.09
CA LYS A 377 5.41 17.55 -18.49
C LYS A 377 5.57 17.90 -17.01
N ALA A 378 6.33 17.11 -16.27
CA ALA A 378 6.61 17.37 -14.85
C ALA A 378 7.40 18.67 -14.63
N LYS A 379 8.25 19.08 -15.59
CA LYS A 379 8.99 20.34 -15.52
C LYS A 379 8.10 21.58 -15.60
N GLU A 380 6.85 21.47 -16.04
CA GLU A 380 5.86 22.56 -16.03
C GLU A 380 5.25 22.79 -14.64
N LEU A 381 5.52 21.90 -13.65
CA LEU A 381 4.97 22.00 -12.30
C LEU A 381 5.57 23.19 -11.54
N THR A 382 4.69 23.98 -10.93
CA THR A 382 5.04 25.15 -10.10
C THR A 382 4.36 25.10 -8.73
N GLY A 383 4.27 23.92 -8.13
CA GLY A 383 3.55 23.68 -6.87
C GLY A 383 2.06 23.32 -7.06
N THR A 384 1.60 23.23 -8.30
CA THR A 384 0.21 22.95 -8.66
C THR A 384 0.07 21.60 -9.38
N THR A 385 -0.99 21.42 -10.15
CA THR A 385 -1.18 20.23 -10.96
C THR A 385 -1.12 20.53 -12.45
N VAL A 386 -0.54 19.60 -13.23
CA VAL A 386 -0.59 19.61 -14.70
C VAL A 386 -1.25 18.33 -15.20
N ARG A 387 -1.83 18.37 -16.41
CA ARG A 387 -2.42 17.17 -17.03
C ARG A 387 -1.57 16.65 -18.19
N LEU A 388 -1.39 15.34 -18.23
CA LEU A 388 -0.71 14.61 -19.29
C LEU A 388 -1.67 13.59 -19.89
N SER A 389 -1.88 13.64 -21.21
CA SER A 389 -2.64 12.66 -22.00
C SER A 389 -1.71 11.70 -22.74
N GLY A 390 -2.27 10.73 -23.45
CA GLY A 390 -1.50 9.81 -24.28
C GLY A 390 -1.02 8.56 -23.53
N TRP A 391 -1.60 8.23 -22.38
CA TRP A 391 -1.32 6.99 -21.67
C TRP A 391 -1.78 5.78 -22.48
N GLU A 392 -0.85 4.92 -22.85
CA GLU A 392 -1.15 3.58 -23.35
C GLU A 392 -1.66 2.72 -22.19
N GLN A 393 -2.56 1.77 -22.46
CA GLN A 393 -3.18 0.97 -21.41
C GLN A 393 -3.43 -0.47 -21.84
N CYS A 394 -3.26 -1.38 -20.90
CA CYS A 394 -3.55 -2.79 -21.04
C CYS A 394 -4.53 -3.24 -19.95
N LYS A 395 -5.65 -3.85 -20.31
CA LYS A 395 -6.57 -4.45 -19.36
C LYS A 395 -5.99 -5.76 -18.86
N VAL A 396 -5.78 -5.83 -17.54
CA VAL A 396 -5.42 -7.06 -16.81
C VAL A 396 -6.54 -7.44 -15.83
N GLY A 397 -6.25 -8.22 -14.82
CA GLY A 397 -7.24 -8.58 -13.80
C GLY A 397 -7.56 -7.44 -12.85
N GLN A 398 -8.81 -7.37 -12.40
CA GLN A 398 -9.21 -6.42 -11.37
C GLN A 398 -8.35 -6.58 -10.11
N GLY A 399 -7.97 -5.46 -9.54
CA GLY A 399 -7.05 -5.45 -8.41
C GLY A 399 -5.58 -5.46 -8.83
N ALA A 400 -5.21 -4.94 -10.02
CA ALA A 400 -3.81 -4.79 -10.43
C ALA A 400 -3.05 -4.01 -9.34
N ARG A 401 -2.15 -4.69 -8.61
CA ARG A 401 -1.57 -4.14 -7.39
C ARG A 401 -0.08 -3.86 -7.56
N THR A 402 0.74 -4.88 -7.50
CA THR A 402 2.18 -4.78 -7.71
C THR A 402 2.48 -5.23 -9.11
N ILE A 403 3.30 -4.49 -9.81
CA ILE A 403 3.82 -4.80 -11.12
C ILE A 403 5.34 -4.83 -11.06
N GLU A 404 5.95 -5.68 -11.88
CA GLU A 404 7.39 -5.74 -12.03
C GLU A 404 7.74 -6.04 -13.49
N ALA A 405 8.86 -5.53 -13.96
CA ALA A 405 9.34 -5.77 -15.31
C ALA A 405 10.25 -7.01 -15.36
N SER A 406 10.24 -7.73 -16.48
CA SER A 406 11.34 -8.64 -16.78
C SER A 406 12.64 -7.85 -17.01
N PRO A 407 13.83 -8.45 -16.80
CA PRO A 407 15.11 -7.74 -16.90
C PRO A 407 15.34 -7.03 -18.23
N SER A 408 14.89 -7.63 -19.34
CA SER A 408 14.97 -7.01 -20.67
C SER A 408 13.93 -5.90 -20.89
N GLY A 409 12.93 -5.76 -20.02
CA GLY A 409 11.79 -4.87 -20.19
C GLY A 409 10.77 -5.35 -21.23
N ARG A 410 10.87 -6.57 -21.77
CA ARG A 410 9.92 -7.11 -22.76
C ARG A 410 8.56 -7.46 -22.16
N TYR A 411 8.49 -7.74 -20.87
CA TYR A 411 7.28 -8.16 -20.19
C TYR A 411 7.07 -7.38 -18.90
N ILE A 412 5.79 -7.15 -18.57
CA ILE A 412 5.37 -6.67 -17.26
C ILE A 412 4.55 -7.77 -16.60
N PHE A 413 4.97 -8.21 -15.42
CA PHE A 413 4.22 -9.08 -14.54
C PHE A 413 3.31 -8.23 -13.65
N ALA A 414 2.05 -8.66 -13.47
CA ALA A 414 1.06 -7.91 -12.68
C ALA A 414 0.29 -8.85 -11.74
N ALA A 415 0.49 -8.67 -10.44
CA ALA A 415 -0.26 -9.37 -9.41
C ALA A 415 -1.63 -8.70 -9.19
N CYS A 416 -2.72 -9.42 -9.51
CA CYS A 416 -4.09 -8.91 -9.50
C CYS A 416 -4.85 -9.47 -8.29
N ASN A 417 -4.95 -8.69 -7.20
CA ASN A 417 -5.41 -9.19 -5.90
C ASN A 417 -6.90 -9.51 -5.83
N ILE A 418 -7.75 -8.88 -6.63
CA ILE A 418 -9.19 -9.17 -6.63
C ILE A 418 -9.48 -10.50 -7.31
N VAL A 419 -8.83 -10.77 -8.43
CA VAL A 419 -9.05 -12.00 -9.21
C VAL A 419 -8.10 -13.13 -8.83
N SER A 420 -7.09 -12.88 -7.97
CA SER A 420 -6.09 -13.87 -7.54
C SER A 420 -5.34 -14.49 -8.72
N GLN A 421 -4.82 -13.65 -9.59
CA GLN A 421 -4.06 -14.05 -10.77
C GLN A 421 -2.79 -13.21 -10.93
N LEU A 422 -1.76 -13.84 -11.49
CA LEU A 422 -0.59 -13.20 -12.05
C LEU A 422 -0.80 -13.08 -13.56
N TYR A 423 -0.77 -11.87 -14.09
CA TYR A 423 -0.82 -11.56 -15.52
C TYR A 423 0.55 -11.26 -16.07
N VAL A 424 0.76 -11.59 -17.33
CA VAL A 424 1.92 -11.15 -18.12
C VAL A 424 1.46 -10.29 -19.27
N VAL A 425 2.03 -9.11 -19.38
CA VAL A 425 1.77 -8.14 -20.44
C VAL A 425 3.01 -8.04 -21.34
N SER A 426 2.83 -8.21 -22.64
CA SER A 426 3.88 -7.90 -23.64
C SER A 426 4.02 -6.40 -23.77
N THR A 427 5.21 -5.86 -23.56
CA THR A 427 5.47 -4.41 -23.68
C THR A 427 5.47 -3.97 -25.15
N ALA A 428 5.80 -4.86 -26.09
CA ALA A 428 5.76 -4.57 -27.52
C ALA A 428 4.35 -4.25 -28.02
N THR A 429 3.33 -4.94 -27.48
CA THR A 429 1.93 -4.80 -27.95
C THR A 429 1.00 -4.15 -26.95
N MET A 430 1.41 -3.98 -25.69
CA MET A 430 0.56 -3.59 -24.57
C MET A 430 -0.70 -4.46 -24.48
N GLN A 431 -0.54 -5.78 -24.62
CA GLN A 431 -1.60 -6.77 -24.49
C GLN A 431 -1.23 -7.84 -23.46
N PRO A 432 -2.21 -8.38 -22.70
CA PRO A 432 -1.98 -9.51 -21.84
C PRO A 432 -1.77 -10.77 -22.69
N ILE A 433 -0.68 -11.49 -22.47
CA ILE A 433 -0.30 -12.68 -23.25
C ILE A 433 -0.47 -13.98 -22.44
N ALA A 434 -0.47 -13.89 -21.12
CA ALA A 434 -0.69 -15.03 -20.21
C ALA A 434 -1.34 -14.57 -18.90
N SER A 435 -2.02 -15.50 -18.22
CA SER A 435 -2.39 -15.35 -16.81
C SER A 435 -2.43 -16.69 -16.12
N ILE A 436 -1.97 -16.75 -14.88
CA ILE A 436 -1.96 -17.97 -14.06
C ILE A 436 -2.56 -17.68 -12.68
N THR A 437 -3.29 -18.67 -12.13
CA THR A 437 -3.89 -18.55 -10.80
C THR A 437 -2.81 -18.58 -9.73
N VAL A 438 -2.92 -17.66 -8.75
CA VAL A 438 -2.13 -17.62 -7.52
C VAL A 438 -3.04 -17.82 -6.32
N ASP A 439 -2.47 -18.02 -5.13
CA ASP A 439 -3.26 -18.02 -3.90
C ASP A 439 -3.98 -16.69 -3.70
N SER A 440 -5.06 -16.72 -2.92
CA SER A 440 -5.97 -15.58 -2.77
C SER A 440 -5.27 -14.31 -2.28
N TYR A 441 -5.63 -13.21 -2.88
CA TYR A 441 -5.21 -11.86 -2.52
C TYR A 441 -3.70 -11.64 -2.65
N PRO A 442 -3.11 -11.81 -3.86
CA PRO A 442 -1.71 -11.51 -4.09
C PRO A 442 -1.41 -10.02 -3.85
N VAL A 443 -0.27 -9.73 -3.22
CA VAL A 443 0.04 -8.37 -2.75
C VAL A 443 1.46 -7.92 -3.05
N GLY A 444 2.43 -8.81 -3.01
CA GLY A 444 3.82 -8.56 -3.38
C GLY A 444 4.20 -9.38 -4.59
N LEU A 445 5.17 -8.89 -5.33
CA LEU A 445 5.68 -9.49 -6.56
C LEU A 445 7.13 -9.07 -6.73
N ASP A 446 7.99 -10.01 -7.11
CA ASP A 446 9.36 -9.73 -7.51
C ASP A 446 9.81 -10.68 -8.62
N VAL A 447 10.75 -10.23 -9.44
CA VAL A 447 11.34 -10.96 -10.58
C VAL A 447 12.84 -11.04 -10.39
N SER A 448 13.43 -12.23 -10.55
CA SER A 448 14.89 -12.39 -10.43
C SER A 448 15.63 -11.64 -11.55
N GLU A 449 16.88 -11.23 -11.26
CA GLU A 449 17.69 -10.48 -12.21
C GLU A 449 18.00 -11.23 -13.52
N ASP A 450 17.97 -12.57 -13.49
CA ASP A 450 18.07 -13.43 -14.66
C ASP A 450 16.72 -13.64 -15.38
N GLY A 451 15.63 -13.11 -14.83
CA GLY A 451 14.27 -13.26 -15.35
C GLY A 451 13.65 -14.65 -15.13
N ARG A 452 14.42 -15.61 -14.61
CA ARG A 452 13.99 -17.00 -14.52
C ARG A 452 12.88 -17.23 -13.49
N TYR A 453 12.87 -16.46 -12.40
CA TYR A 453 11.93 -16.65 -11.31
C TYR A 453 11.00 -15.44 -11.11
N VAL A 454 9.75 -15.74 -10.83
CA VAL A 454 8.74 -14.75 -10.41
C VAL A 454 8.12 -15.21 -9.11
N PHE A 455 8.18 -14.38 -8.08
CA PHE A 455 7.69 -14.68 -6.75
C PHE A 455 6.48 -13.80 -6.44
N VAL A 456 5.41 -14.41 -5.88
CA VAL A 456 4.17 -13.70 -5.54
C VAL A 456 3.76 -14.04 -4.12
N THR A 457 3.65 -13.01 -3.26
CA THR A 457 3.09 -13.18 -1.92
C THR A 457 1.57 -13.02 -1.95
N SER A 458 0.85 -13.89 -1.24
CA SER A 458 -0.61 -13.90 -1.14
C SER A 458 -1.06 -13.85 0.32
N GLN A 459 -1.81 -12.82 0.71
CA GLN A 459 -2.25 -12.61 2.10
C GLN A 459 -3.50 -13.42 2.47
N GLY A 460 -4.30 -13.83 1.49
CA GLY A 460 -5.59 -14.47 1.71
C GLY A 460 -6.74 -13.48 1.86
N ARG A 461 -7.95 -14.04 1.84
CA ARG A 461 -9.19 -13.29 2.08
C ARG A 461 -9.80 -13.74 3.39
N SER A 462 -9.96 -12.80 4.32
CA SER A 462 -10.47 -13.13 5.66
C SER A 462 -9.72 -14.33 6.28
N GLY A 463 -8.39 -14.35 6.11
CA GLY A 463 -7.52 -15.41 6.60
C GLY A 463 -7.57 -16.74 5.83
N LYS A 464 -8.23 -16.79 4.67
CA LYS A 464 -8.38 -18.03 3.87
C LYS A 464 -7.69 -17.92 2.52
N GLY A 465 -7.16 -19.03 2.03
CA GLY A 465 -6.61 -19.19 0.68
C GLY A 465 -5.36 -18.36 0.39
N GLY A 466 -4.62 -17.97 1.41
CA GLY A 466 -3.40 -17.19 1.32
C GLY A 466 -2.41 -17.61 2.40
N ASN A 467 -1.69 -16.63 2.95
CA ASN A 467 -0.54 -16.87 3.82
C ASN A 467 0.50 -17.74 3.08
N ALA A 468 0.78 -17.36 1.84
CA ALA A 468 1.61 -18.13 0.94
C ALA A 468 2.54 -17.24 0.11
N VAL A 469 3.68 -17.80 -0.26
CA VAL A 469 4.57 -17.32 -1.32
C VAL A 469 4.49 -18.33 -2.45
N ASN A 470 4.05 -17.90 -3.62
CA ASN A 470 4.00 -18.68 -4.84
C ASN A 470 5.28 -18.42 -5.63
N ILE A 471 5.96 -19.48 -6.06
CA ILE A 471 7.24 -19.42 -6.76
C ILE A 471 7.05 -19.99 -8.16
N PHE A 472 7.28 -19.15 -9.16
CA PHE A 472 7.16 -19.51 -10.56
C PHE A 472 8.52 -19.50 -11.23
N GLU A 473 8.73 -20.45 -12.13
CA GLU A 473 9.78 -20.44 -13.13
C GLU A 473 9.20 -19.97 -14.46
N VAL A 474 9.94 -19.13 -15.16
CA VAL A 474 9.58 -18.61 -16.49
C VAL A 474 10.61 -19.10 -17.50
N GLU A 475 10.13 -19.85 -18.49
CA GLU A 475 10.91 -20.28 -19.63
C GLU A 475 10.58 -19.38 -20.82
N TYR A 476 11.58 -18.71 -21.39
CA TYR A 476 11.42 -17.78 -22.51
C TYR A 476 11.86 -18.47 -23.82
N ALA A 477 11.09 -18.28 -24.90
CA ALA A 477 11.47 -18.75 -26.24
C ALA A 477 12.75 -18.07 -26.75
N THR A 478 12.99 -16.82 -26.33
CA THR A 478 14.24 -16.10 -26.54
C THR A 478 14.76 -15.65 -25.18
N PRO A 479 16.01 -15.94 -24.80
CA PRO A 479 16.55 -15.55 -23.49
C PRO A 479 16.29 -14.10 -23.13
N GLU A 480 15.97 -13.84 -21.86
CA GLU A 480 15.72 -12.50 -21.31
C GLU A 480 16.99 -11.66 -21.29
N ILE A 481 18.08 -12.26 -20.87
CA ILE A 481 19.40 -11.66 -20.89
C ILE A 481 20.22 -12.46 -21.89
N PRO A 482 20.87 -11.84 -22.87
CA PRO A 482 21.83 -12.53 -23.73
C PRO A 482 22.89 -13.23 -22.87
N GLU A 483 23.21 -14.48 -23.14
CA GLU A 483 24.36 -15.13 -22.49
C GLU A 483 25.56 -14.22 -22.63
N LYS A 484 26.17 -13.83 -21.49
CA LYS A 484 27.42 -13.05 -21.52
C LYS A 484 28.45 -13.88 -22.28
N THR A 485 28.82 -13.41 -23.45
CA THR A 485 29.92 -14.01 -24.19
C THR A 485 31.22 -13.83 -23.41
N ALA A 486 32.14 -14.77 -23.51
CA ALA A 486 33.44 -14.70 -22.80
C ALA A 486 34.24 -13.40 -23.06
N ALA A 487 33.85 -12.63 -24.10
CA ALA A 487 34.40 -11.31 -24.41
C ALA A 487 33.92 -10.20 -23.43
N ASP A 488 32.71 -10.32 -22.87
CA ASP A 488 32.16 -9.30 -21.97
C ASP A 488 32.75 -9.38 -20.54
N THR A 489 33.39 -10.51 -20.22
CA THR A 489 34.03 -10.71 -18.92
C THR A 489 35.43 -10.08 -18.84
N ALA A 490 36.00 -9.67 -19.97
CA ALA A 490 37.38 -9.16 -20.06
C ALA A 490 37.51 -7.63 -19.86
N GLN A 491 36.41 -6.89 -19.68
CA GLN A 491 36.44 -5.41 -19.61
C GLN A 491 36.19 -4.82 -18.22
N ILE A 492 36.16 -5.60 -17.15
CA ILE A 492 36.11 -5.06 -15.78
C ILE A 492 37.52 -5.07 -15.20
N VAL A 493 38.37 -4.16 -15.67
CA VAL A 493 39.57 -3.76 -14.94
C VAL A 493 39.20 -2.55 -14.08
N PRO A 494 39.41 -2.56 -12.75
CA PRO A 494 39.21 -1.38 -11.92
C PRO A 494 40.18 -0.29 -12.34
N ALA A 495 39.69 0.90 -12.64
CA ALA A 495 40.54 2.08 -12.84
C ALA A 495 41.28 2.35 -11.53
N ALA A 496 42.61 2.32 -11.60
CA ALA A 496 43.50 2.64 -10.52
C ALA A 496 43.28 4.08 -10.03
N ALA A 497 43.22 4.25 -8.72
CA ALA A 497 43.18 5.55 -8.09
C ALA A 497 44.53 6.25 -8.30
N ASP A 498 44.55 7.30 -9.11
CA ASP A 498 45.67 8.23 -9.18
C ASP A 498 45.50 9.28 -8.06
N GLY A 499 46.49 9.30 -7.19
CA GLY A 499 46.64 10.30 -6.14
C GLY A 499 47.05 11.66 -6.71
N ALA A 500 46.46 12.71 -6.16
CA ALA A 500 47.00 14.05 -6.28
C ALA A 500 47.00 14.74 -4.91
N THR A 501 48.17 15.15 -4.57
CA THR A 501 48.67 15.85 -3.39
C THR A 501 48.04 17.22 -3.15
N GLU A 502 48.03 17.55 -1.86
CA GLU A 502 47.84 18.83 -1.16
C GLU A 502 48.20 20.12 -1.90
N THR A 503 47.39 21.15 -1.65
CA THR A 503 47.90 22.45 -1.20
C THR A 503 46.86 23.18 -0.35
N ALA A 504 47.30 23.58 0.83
CA ALA A 504 46.58 24.41 1.78
C ALA A 504 46.59 25.89 1.35
N ALA A 505 45.55 26.65 1.66
CA ALA A 505 45.59 27.88 2.45
C ALA A 505 44.28 28.71 2.38
N ASN A 506 44.00 29.24 3.52
CA ASN A 506 43.32 30.50 3.84
C ASN A 506 41.81 30.54 4.07
N GLY A 507 41.57 30.76 5.31
CA GLY A 507 40.53 31.25 6.14
C GLY A 507 39.58 32.33 5.60
N GLY A 508 38.34 32.13 5.90
CA GLY A 508 37.29 33.13 5.84
C GLY A 508 36.20 32.75 6.84
N LYS A 509 36.10 33.52 7.92
CA LYS A 509 35.02 33.44 8.90
C LYS A 509 33.70 33.81 8.20
N ALA A 510 32.77 32.88 8.17
CA ALA A 510 31.35 33.17 7.88
C ALA A 510 30.55 33.09 9.18
N GLN A 511 29.84 34.15 9.43
CA GLN A 511 28.94 34.41 10.55
C GLN A 511 27.76 33.44 10.52
N GLN A 512 27.52 32.77 11.63
CA GLN A 512 26.32 31.96 11.86
C GLN A 512 25.15 32.89 12.15
N ASP A 513 24.23 33.01 11.21
CA ASP A 513 22.87 33.44 11.50
C ASP A 513 22.03 32.21 11.81
N GLY A 514 21.79 32.00 13.10
CA GLY A 514 20.98 30.91 13.61
C GLY A 514 19.48 31.21 13.48
N GLU A 515 18.90 30.89 12.37
CA GLU A 515 17.46 30.68 12.35
C GLU A 515 17.16 29.25 12.78
N SER A 516 16.39 29.13 13.86
CA SER A 516 15.96 27.88 14.45
C SER A 516 15.11 27.08 13.45
N ILE A 517 15.40 25.77 13.33
CA ILE A 517 14.61 24.79 12.54
C ILE A 517 13.12 24.84 12.91
N LEU A 518 12.79 25.28 14.12
CA LEU A 518 11.42 25.47 14.60
C LEU A 518 10.67 26.57 13.81
N SER A 519 11.37 27.61 13.32
CA SER A 519 10.76 28.66 12.51
C SER A 519 10.39 28.17 11.09
N ARG A 520 11.17 27.27 10.53
CA ARG A 520 10.85 26.62 9.24
C ARG A 520 9.71 25.60 9.37
N PHE A 521 9.59 24.95 10.52
CA PHE A 521 8.49 24.03 10.80
C PHE A 521 7.17 24.80 11.00
N LEU A 522 7.21 25.93 11.71
CA LEU A 522 6.04 26.79 11.92
C LEU A 522 5.58 27.51 10.64
N SER A 523 6.47 27.86 9.72
CA SER A 523 6.08 28.45 8.43
C SER A 523 5.33 27.46 7.53
N CYS A 524 5.51 26.16 7.70
CA CYS A 524 4.69 25.13 7.03
C CYS A 524 3.27 25.03 7.61
N PHE A 525 3.05 25.47 8.85
CA PHE A 525 1.72 25.43 9.50
C PHE A 525 0.89 26.71 9.30
N THR A 526 1.50 27.84 8.91
CA THR A 526 0.81 29.14 8.80
C THR A 526 0.40 29.54 7.38
N ALA A 527 0.74 28.75 6.36
CA ALA A 527 0.52 29.11 4.96
C ALA A 527 -0.79 28.57 4.35
N SER A 528 -1.81 28.21 5.13
CA SER A 528 -3.09 27.73 4.57
C SER A 528 -4.31 28.18 5.36
N THR A 529 -4.48 29.50 5.49
CA THR A 529 -5.78 30.10 5.82
C THR A 529 -6.09 31.19 4.81
N GLU A 530 -6.40 30.82 3.59
CA GLU A 530 -7.22 31.62 2.69
C GLU A 530 -8.34 30.76 2.16
N GLU A 531 -9.55 31.11 2.53
CA GLU A 531 -10.81 30.57 2.02
C GLU A 531 -10.88 30.80 0.52
N SER A 532 -11.04 29.73 -0.27
CA SER A 532 -11.55 29.80 -1.63
C SER A 532 -12.81 28.96 -1.74
N ASP A 533 -13.92 29.67 -1.79
CA ASP A 533 -15.26 29.23 -2.13
C ASP A 533 -15.26 28.67 -3.57
N SER A 534 -15.41 27.35 -3.73
CA SER A 534 -15.85 26.73 -4.98
C SER A 534 -16.48 25.37 -4.70
N GLY A 535 -17.82 25.34 -4.76
CA GLY A 535 -18.64 24.17 -4.52
C GLY A 535 -18.43 23.04 -5.53
N PHE A 536 -18.37 21.81 -4.99
CA PHE A 536 -18.76 20.61 -5.69
C PHE A 536 -19.52 19.69 -4.73
N PRO A 537 -20.59 19.02 -5.18
CA PRO A 537 -21.55 18.38 -4.31
C PRO A 537 -21.06 16.99 -3.85
N TYR A 538 -20.93 16.80 -2.55
CA TYR A 538 -20.79 15.48 -1.94
C TYR A 538 -22.17 14.86 -1.76
N LEU A 539 -22.38 13.70 -2.37
CA LEU A 539 -23.53 12.86 -2.17
C LEU A 539 -23.16 11.74 -1.18
N PRO A 540 -23.33 11.97 0.13
CA PRO A 540 -23.93 10.97 0.99
C PRO A 540 -24.67 11.51 2.24
N VAL A 541 -25.19 12.73 2.22
CA VAL A 541 -25.88 13.30 3.40
C VAL A 541 -27.40 13.11 3.35
N ALA A 542 -27.95 12.56 2.27
CA ALA A 542 -29.40 12.45 2.07
C ALA A 542 -30.13 11.42 2.95
N ILE A 543 -29.43 10.47 3.58
CA ILE A 543 -30.09 9.41 4.38
C ILE A 543 -30.38 9.86 5.82
N GLY A 544 -29.58 10.78 6.38
CA GLY A 544 -29.79 11.30 7.73
C GLY A 544 -30.95 12.30 7.85
N ALA A 545 -31.13 13.13 6.83
CA ALA A 545 -32.16 14.19 6.84
C ALA A 545 -33.59 13.64 6.67
N GLY A 546 -33.76 12.56 5.91
CA GLY A 546 -35.07 11.94 5.71
C GLY A 546 -35.69 11.35 6.99
N VAL A 547 -34.86 10.79 7.86
CA VAL A 547 -35.31 10.20 9.13
C VAL A 547 -35.69 11.29 10.16
N VAL A 548 -34.98 12.41 10.17
CA VAL A 548 -35.26 13.52 11.08
C VAL A 548 -36.56 14.24 10.69
N ILE A 549 -36.86 14.39 9.40
CA ILE A 549 -38.09 15.00 8.90
C ILE A 549 -39.33 14.09 9.20
N LEU A 550 -39.18 12.77 9.13
CA LEU A 550 -40.22 11.81 9.50
C LEU A 550 -40.57 11.85 10.99
N ILE A 551 -39.56 12.04 11.88
CA ILE A 551 -39.77 12.14 13.31
C ILE A 551 -40.40 13.49 13.67
N ALA A 552 -40.01 14.58 13.03
CA ALA A 552 -40.61 15.89 13.22
C ALA A 552 -42.07 15.96 12.69
N GLY A 553 -42.36 15.34 11.55
CA GLY A 553 -43.71 15.26 10.98
C GLY A 553 -44.70 14.53 11.88
N VAL A 554 -44.29 13.45 12.50
CA VAL A 554 -45.10 12.70 13.47
C VAL A 554 -45.38 13.50 14.75
N TYR A 555 -44.43 14.33 15.17
CA TYR A 555 -44.59 15.18 16.36
C TYR A 555 -45.53 16.36 16.15
N VAL A 556 -45.55 16.96 14.96
CA VAL A 556 -46.45 18.07 14.60
C VAL A 556 -47.90 17.59 14.41
N VAL A 557 -48.13 16.42 13.83
CA VAL A 557 -49.46 15.82 13.69
C VAL A 557 -50.06 15.46 15.06
N LYS A 558 -49.23 15.04 16.02
CA LYS A 558 -49.70 14.70 17.36
C LYS A 558 -50.04 15.90 18.22
N ARG A 559 -49.52 17.10 17.92
CA ARG A 559 -49.81 18.35 18.65
C ARG A 559 -51.09 19.05 18.15
N ARG A 560 -51.55 18.76 16.92
CA ARG A 560 -52.80 19.34 16.35
C ARG A 560 -54.07 18.53 16.63
N SER A 561 -53.95 17.35 17.23
CA SER A 561 -55.11 16.52 17.60
C SER A 561 -55.52 16.62 19.08
N CYS A 562 -54.92 17.54 19.85
CA CYS A 562 -55.23 17.81 21.25
C CYS A 562 -55.54 19.29 21.52
N SER A 563 -56.17 19.98 20.58
CA SER A 563 -56.80 21.29 20.79
C SER A 563 -58.21 21.29 20.20
#